data_44a4717e9b01fd94034da9672c3b3992
#
_entry.id   44a4717e9b01fd94034da9672c3b3992
#
_cell.length_a   1.000
_cell.length_b   1.000
_cell.length_c   1.000
_cell.angle_alpha   90.00
_cell.angle_beta   90.00
_cell.angle_gamma   90.00
#
_symmetry.space_group_name_H-M   'P 1'
#
loop_
_entity.id
_entity.type
_entity.pdbx_description
1 polymer ?
#
loop_
_entity_poly.entity_id
_entity_poly.type
_entity_poly.pdbx_seq_one_letter_code
_entity_poly.pdbx_strand_id
1 'polypeptide(L)' 'KRRYSKQELFDIICDCSTDWKSVLELSKEIGRSVQYLKGEIIPQMIERGLLEREQNMPNHPAQRYRRIKQ' A
#
# COMPACT_ATOMS: atom_id res chain seq x y z
N LYS A 1 15.66 -16.12 -2.48
CA LYS A 1 14.82 -14.96 -2.26
C LYS A 1 13.51 -15.08 -3.02
N ARG A 2 12.42 -15.01 -2.32
CA ARG A 2 11.13 -15.24 -2.92
C ARG A 2 10.58 -13.97 -3.59
N ARG A 3 10.03 -14.15 -4.78
CA ARG A 3 9.31 -13.06 -5.45
C ARG A 3 7.82 -13.24 -5.21
N TYR A 4 7.17 -12.15 -4.86
CA TYR A 4 5.72 -12.15 -4.69
C TYR A 4 5.04 -11.78 -6.01
N SER A 5 3.92 -12.44 -6.30
CA SER A 5 3.05 -11.99 -7.38
C SER A 5 2.33 -10.70 -6.94
N LYS A 6 1.71 -10.00 -7.89
CA LYS A 6 0.94 -8.80 -7.56
C LYS A 6 -0.17 -9.12 -6.56
N GLN A 7 -0.87 -10.23 -6.76
CA GLN A 7 -1.94 -10.62 -5.85
C GLN A 7 -1.42 -10.89 -4.45
N GLU A 8 -0.29 -11.56 -4.35
CA GLU A 8 0.34 -11.79 -3.05
C GLU A 8 0.72 -10.49 -2.36
N LEU A 9 1.26 -9.53 -3.12
CA LEU A 9 1.60 -8.22 -2.57
C LEU A 9 0.35 -7.47 -2.10
N PHE A 10 -0.74 -7.55 -2.85
CA PHE A 10 -2.00 -6.94 -2.44
C PHE A 10 -2.46 -7.50 -1.10
N ASP A 11 -2.41 -8.83 -0.96
CA ASP A 11 -2.82 -9.48 0.28
C ASP A 11 -1.92 -9.09 1.45
N ILE A 12 -0.61 -9.06 1.23
CA ILE A 12 0.35 -8.68 2.27
C ILE A 12 0.12 -7.23 2.70
N ILE A 13 -0.09 -6.33 1.75
CA ILE A 13 -0.32 -4.93 2.05
C ILE A 13 -1.63 -4.76 2.83
N CYS A 14 -2.66 -5.48 2.44
CA CYS A 14 -3.92 -5.45 3.18
C CYS A 14 -3.73 -5.90 4.62
N ASP A 15 -2.96 -6.96 4.83
CA ASP A 15 -2.69 -7.45 6.18
C ASP A 15 -1.86 -6.47 7.00
N CYS A 16 -0.91 -5.78 6.37
CA CYS A 16 -0.06 -4.81 7.03
C CYS A 16 -0.76 -3.47 7.29
N SER A 17 -1.82 -3.18 6.55
CA SER A 17 -2.49 -1.87 6.61
C SER A 17 -3.85 -1.95 7.29
N THR A 18 -3.96 -2.74 8.36
CA THR A 18 -5.17 -2.77 9.20
C THR A 18 -5.40 -1.43 9.90
N ASP A 19 -4.35 -0.65 10.04
CA ASP A 19 -4.41 0.72 10.54
C ASP A 19 -3.67 1.61 9.55
N TRP A 20 -3.71 2.93 9.76
CA TRP A 20 -3.05 3.87 8.86
C TRP A 20 -1.54 3.63 8.83
N LYS A 21 -1.01 3.43 7.63
CA LYS A 21 0.41 3.20 7.41
C LYS A 21 0.90 4.03 6.24
N SER A 22 2.06 4.66 6.39
CA SER A 22 2.69 5.35 5.27
C SER A 22 3.30 4.33 4.32
N VAL A 23 3.56 4.76 3.09
CA VAL A 23 4.21 3.89 2.11
C VAL A 23 5.61 3.49 2.58
N LEU A 24 6.28 4.36 3.33
CA LEU A 24 7.60 4.07 3.88
C LEU A 24 7.53 2.91 4.88
N GLU A 25 6.53 2.92 5.75
CA GLU A 25 6.31 1.84 6.70
C GLU A 25 6.01 0.52 5.98
N LEU A 26 5.15 0.57 4.96
CA LEU A 26 4.83 -0.60 4.16
C LEU A 26 6.06 -1.13 3.44
N SER A 27 6.88 -0.25 2.91
CA SER A 27 8.13 -0.62 2.24
C SER A 27 9.04 -1.41 3.17
N LYS A 28 9.20 -0.95 4.40
CA LYS A 28 10.03 -1.61 5.38
C LYS A 28 9.49 -2.98 5.78
N GLU A 29 8.19 -3.08 5.99
CA GLU A 29 7.57 -4.32 6.40
C GLU A 29 7.60 -5.37 5.30
N ILE A 30 7.41 -4.95 4.07
CA ILE A 30 7.30 -5.86 2.92
C ILE A 30 8.66 -6.16 2.30
N GLY A 31 9.61 -5.22 2.45
CA GLY A 31 10.93 -5.37 1.84
C GLY A 31 10.96 -5.01 0.36
N ARG A 32 10.10 -4.07 -0.06
CA ARG A 32 10.06 -3.56 -1.42
C ARG A 32 10.31 -2.07 -1.40
N SER A 33 10.78 -1.52 -2.54
CA SER A 33 11.08 -0.09 -2.60
C SER A 33 9.82 0.75 -2.51
N VAL A 34 9.97 1.95 -1.94
CA VAL A 34 8.88 2.92 -1.86
C VAL A 34 8.37 3.28 -3.26
N GLN A 35 9.30 3.47 -4.21
CA GLN A 35 8.93 3.83 -5.58
C GLN A 35 8.08 2.75 -6.23
N TYR A 36 8.43 1.50 -6.02
CA TYR A 36 7.68 0.39 -6.60
C TYR A 36 6.26 0.33 -6.01
N LEU A 37 6.15 0.39 -4.70
CA LEU A 37 4.84 0.34 -4.04
C LEU A 37 3.98 1.54 -4.43
N LYS A 38 4.55 2.74 -4.35
CA LYS A 38 3.81 3.96 -4.62
C LYS A 38 3.43 4.10 -6.09
N GLY A 39 4.30 3.65 -7.01
CA GLY A 39 4.07 3.80 -8.44
C GLY A 39 3.27 2.67 -9.07
N GLU A 40 3.43 1.45 -8.59
CA GLU A 40 2.85 0.27 -9.25
C GLU A 40 1.77 -0.42 -8.45
N ILE A 41 1.92 -0.52 -7.15
CA ILE A 41 1.04 -1.36 -6.33
C ILE A 41 -0.11 -0.55 -5.72
N ILE A 42 0.21 0.53 -5.02
CA ILE A 42 -0.78 1.30 -4.29
C ILE A 42 -1.87 1.91 -5.20
N PRO A 43 -1.53 2.51 -6.35
CA PRO A 43 -2.58 3.04 -7.24
C PRO A 43 -3.56 1.97 -7.71
N GLN A 44 -3.06 0.77 -8.00
CA GLN A 44 -3.93 -0.33 -8.41
C GLN A 44 -4.84 -0.79 -7.29
N MET A 45 -4.32 -0.83 -6.06
CA MET A 45 -5.13 -1.21 -4.90
C MET A 45 -6.22 -0.20 -4.62
N ILE A 46 -5.92 1.09 -4.77
CA ILE A 46 -6.91 2.15 -4.60
C ILE A 46 -7.98 2.05 -5.67
N GLU A 47 -7.58 1.84 -6.92
CA GLU A 47 -8.50 1.70 -8.03
C GLU A 47 -9.44 0.52 -7.84
N ARG A 48 -8.95 -0.57 -7.26
CA ARG A 48 -9.74 -1.77 -7.00
C ARG A 48 -10.56 -1.68 -5.71
N GLY A 49 -10.42 -0.59 -4.96
CA GLY A 49 -11.14 -0.43 -3.70
C GLY A 49 -10.59 -1.25 -2.55
N LEU A 50 -9.30 -1.58 -2.60
CA LEU A 50 -8.64 -2.36 -1.55
C LEU A 50 -8.01 -1.49 -0.48
N LEU A 51 -7.62 -0.27 -0.83
CA LEU A 51 -7.01 0.69 0.10
C LEU A 51 -7.72 2.02 0.01
N GLU A 52 -7.69 2.75 1.12
CA GLU A 52 -8.15 4.14 1.15
C GLU A 52 -7.00 5.05 1.56
N ARG A 53 -7.06 6.29 1.11
CA ARG A 53 -6.07 7.31 1.43
C ARG A 53 -6.55 8.19 2.58
N GLU A 54 -5.63 8.53 3.47
CA GLU A 54 -5.96 9.47 4.53
C GLU A 54 -6.12 10.90 4.00
N GLN A 55 -5.23 11.28 3.07
CA GLN A 55 -5.24 12.60 2.46
C GLN A 55 -5.79 12.53 1.06
N ASN A 56 -6.55 13.54 0.65
CA ASN A 56 -7.13 13.58 -0.70
C ASN A 56 -6.08 13.75 -1.79
N MET A 57 -4.98 14.41 -1.48
CA MET A 57 -3.92 14.63 -2.46
C MET A 57 -2.97 13.44 -2.49
N PRO A 58 -2.81 12.79 -3.65
CA PRO A 58 -2.00 11.57 -3.72
C PRO A 58 -0.55 11.75 -3.31
N ASN A 59 0.02 12.95 -3.53
CA ASN A 59 1.42 13.22 -3.25
C ASN A 59 1.64 13.97 -1.93
N HIS A 60 0.66 13.92 -1.04
CA HIS A 60 0.79 14.59 0.25
C HIS A 60 1.93 13.96 1.06
N PRO A 61 2.83 14.76 1.66
CA PRO A 61 3.96 14.21 2.41
C PRO A 61 3.57 13.33 3.58
N ALA A 62 2.40 13.58 4.17
CA ALA A 62 1.90 12.80 5.30
C ALA A 62 0.88 11.75 4.87
N GLN A 63 0.88 11.37 3.59
CA GLN A 63 -0.08 10.41 3.07
C GLN A 63 0.10 9.06 3.73
N ARG A 64 -1.02 8.49 4.19
CA ARG A 64 -1.07 7.15 4.77
C ARG A 64 -2.20 6.37 4.12
N TYR A 65 -2.12 5.06 4.22
CA TYR A 65 -3.09 4.17 3.59
C TYR A 65 -3.59 3.17 4.60
N ARG A 66 -4.82 2.74 4.40
CA ARG A 66 -5.45 1.72 5.23
C ARG A 66 -6.34 0.86 4.35
N ARG A 67 -6.41 -0.43 4.66
CA ARG A 67 -7.30 -1.32 3.90
C ARG A 67 -8.75 -0.92 4.14
N ILE A 68 -9.56 -1.09 3.10
CA ILE A 68 -10.98 -0.83 3.18
C ILE A 68 -11.65 -2.09 3.73
N LYS A 69 -12.37 -1.94 4.82
CA LYS A 69 -13.16 -3.04 5.39
C LYS A 69 -14.37 -3.31 4.51
N GLN A 70 -14.56 -4.56 4.22
CA GLN A 70 -15.75 -5.00 3.47
C GLN A 70 -16.64 -5.84 4.33
#